data_c58df91bafaa214c0de4c0ec5d1d5af4
#
_entry.id   c58df91bafaa214c0de4c0ec5d1d5af4
#
_cell.length_a   1.000
_cell.length_b   1.000
_cell.length_c   1.000
_cell.angle_alpha   90.00
_cell.angle_beta   90.00
_cell.angle_gamma   90.00
#
_symmetry.space_group_name_H-M   'P 1'
#
loop_
_entity.id
_entity.type
_entity.pdbx_description
1 polymer ?
#
loop_
_entity_poly.entity_id
_entity_poly.type
_entity_poly.pdbx_seq_one_letter_code
_entity_poly.pdbx_strand_id
1 'polypeptide(L)' 'MTNPDFDLPAFLLDKLYDNMDWDDGWTLADAFALAEGIRRYDGLDCDPQEIYEIMREFHEQDTEDED' A
#
# COMPACT_ATOMS: atom_id res chain seq x y z
N MET A 1 -19.80 -3.01 -1.39
CA MET A 1 -19.66 -4.43 -1.66
C MET A 1 -18.27 -4.76 -2.16
N THR A 2 -17.68 -5.79 -1.62
CA THR A 2 -16.32 -6.14 -1.95
C THR A 2 -16.26 -6.94 -3.25
N ASN A 3 -15.37 -6.56 -4.12
CA ASN A 3 -15.14 -7.27 -5.36
C ASN A 3 -14.28 -8.50 -5.06
N PRO A 4 -14.80 -9.71 -5.25
CA PRO A 4 -14.03 -10.92 -4.91
C PRO A 4 -12.76 -11.07 -5.73
N ASP A 5 -12.72 -10.43 -6.90
CA ASP A 5 -11.54 -10.52 -7.74
C ASP A 5 -10.50 -9.44 -7.41
N PHE A 6 -10.86 -8.52 -6.55
CA PHE A 6 -9.95 -7.45 -6.21
C PHE A 6 -8.95 -7.90 -5.16
N ASP A 7 -7.68 -7.75 -5.47
CA ASP A 7 -6.58 -8.15 -4.58
C ASP A 7 -5.84 -6.89 -4.15
N LEU A 8 -6.11 -6.43 -2.94
CA LEU A 8 -5.51 -5.20 -2.45
C LEU A 8 -3.98 -5.27 -2.41
N PRO A 9 -3.37 -6.34 -1.87
CA PRO A 9 -1.91 -6.40 -1.89
C PRO A 9 -1.33 -6.32 -3.29
N ALA A 10 -1.93 -7.03 -4.24
CA ALA A 10 -1.42 -6.99 -5.62
C ALA A 10 -1.61 -5.61 -6.22
N PHE A 11 -2.74 -4.97 -5.92
CA PHE A 11 -3.01 -3.64 -6.42
C PHE A 11 -1.97 -2.65 -5.90
N LEU A 12 -1.67 -2.72 -4.61
CA LEU A 12 -0.69 -1.81 -4.01
C LEU A 12 0.70 -2.03 -4.59
N LEU A 13 1.07 -3.28 -4.75
CA LEU A 13 2.37 -3.61 -5.28
C LEU A 13 2.53 -3.12 -6.71
N ASP A 14 1.51 -3.32 -7.51
CA ASP A 14 1.58 -3.01 -8.92
C ASP A 14 1.44 -1.51 -9.21
N LYS A 15 0.60 -0.83 -8.45
CA LYS A 15 0.29 0.56 -8.74
C LYS A 15 1.08 1.56 -7.92
N LEU A 16 1.37 1.23 -6.68
CA LEU A 16 1.89 2.21 -5.75
C LEU A 16 3.28 1.93 -5.21
N TYR A 17 3.62 0.68 -5.09
CA TYR A 17 4.88 0.32 -4.44
C TYR A 17 6.09 0.95 -5.13
N ASP A 18 6.12 0.92 -6.44
CA ASP A 18 7.25 1.45 -7.20
C ASP A 18 7.35 2.96 -7.11
N ASN A 19 6.25 3.61 -6.78
CA ASN A 19 6.23 5.06 -6.70
C ASN A 19 6.47 5.59 -5.30
N MET A 20 6.64 4.68 -4.34
CA MET A 20 6.83 5.10 -2.96
C MET A 20 8.27 5.52 -2.72
N ASP A 21 8.42 6.53 -1.89
CA ASP A 21 9.73 7.02 -1.51
C ASP A 21 10.11 6.41 -0.18
N TRP A 22 10.77 5.27 -0.22
CA TRP A 22 11.10 4.53 0.98
C TRP A 22 12.20 5.20 1.79
N ASP A 23 12.94 6.09 1.18
CA ASP A 23 14.01 6.79 1.88
C ASP A 23 13.48 7.71 2.97
N ASP A 24 12.30 8.25 2.75
CA ASP A 24 11.69 9.14 3.74
C ASP A 24 11.02 8.35 4.87
N GLY A 25 10.94 7.07 4.71
CA GLY A 25 10.28 6.24 5.70
C GLY A 25 8.79 6.12 5.41
N TRP A 26 8.24 5.01 5.85
CA TRP A 26 6.83 4.72 5.63
C TRP A 26 6.09 4.87 6.95
N THR A 27 5.15 5.80 7.01
CA THR A 27 4.40 6.05 8.23
C THR A 27 2.92 5.83 8.01
N LEU A 28 2.18 5.79 9.11
CA LEU A 28 0.74 5.61 9.03
C LEU A 28 0.08 6.81 8.35
N ALA A 29 0.67 7.98 8.52
CA ALA A 29 0.15 9.18 7.86
C ALA A 29 0.21 9.03 6.35
N ASP A 30 1.28 8.43 5.86
CA ASP A 30 1.41 8.17 4.43
C ASP A 30 0.34 7.20 3.96
N ALA A 31 0.02 6.22 4.79
CA ALA A 31 -1.01 5.25 4.46
C ALA A 31 -2.38 5.92 4.39
N PHE A 32 -2.64 6.88 5.28
CA PHE A 32 -3.89 7.62 5.23
C PHE A 32 -4.03 8.38 3.92
N ALA A 33 -2.96 9.04 3.52
CA ALA A 33 -2.99 9.79 2.27
C ALA A 33 -3.21 8.86 1.08
N LEU A 34 -2.58 7.70 1.14
CA LEU A 34 -2.71 6.72 0.06
C LEU A 34 -4.13 6.19 -0.01
N ALA A 35 -4.71 5.87 1.13
CA ALA A 35 -6.08 5.36 1.17
C ALA A 35 -7.05 6.37 0.59
N GLU A 36 -6.83 7.64 0.92
CA GLU A 36 -7.70 8.69 0.42
C GLU A 36 -7.56 8.83 -1.08
N GLY A 37 -6.33 8.72 -1.58
CA GLY A 37 -6.11 8.80 -3.01
C GLY A 37 -6.78 7.67 -3.75
N ILE A 38 -6.67 6.47 -3.23
CA ILE A 38 -7.31 5.31 -3.84
C ILE A 38 -8.82 5.50 -3.88
N ARG A 39 -9.38 5.99 -2.79
CA ARG A 39 -10.81 6.19 -2.73
C ARG A 39 -11.25 7.25 -3.74
N ARG A 40 -10.46 8.30 -3.88
CA ARG A 40 -10.81 9.42 -4.75
C ARG A 40 -10.66 9.07 -6.23
N TYR A 41 -9.62 8.38 -6.59
CA TYR A 41 -9.33 8.10 -7.98
C TYR A 41 -9.84 6.76 -8.46
N ASP A 42 -9.84 5.78 -7.60
CA ASP A 42 -10.25 4.43 -7.98
C ASP A 42 -11.61 4.05 -7.42
N GLY A 43 -12.12 4.84 -6.50
CA GLY A 43 -13.42 4.54 -5.91
C GLY A 43 -13.42 3.35 -5.00
N LEU A 44 -12.25 2.96 -4.50
CA LEU A 44 -12.12 1.81 -3.62
C LEU A 44 -11.99 2.24 -2.18
N ASP A 45 -12.66 1.52 -1.31
CA ASP A 45 -12.68 1.84 0.12
C ASP A 45 -11.69 0.95 0.84
N CYS A 46 -10.52 1.49 1.15
CA CYS A 46 -9.45 0.75 1.79
C CYS A 46 -9.15 1.26 3.18
N ASP A 47 -8.75 0.35 4.06
CA ASP A 47 -8.38 0.70 5.41
C ASP A 47 -6.92 1.17 5.42
N PRO A 48 -6.65 2.40 5.88
CA PRO A 48 -5.27 2.89 5.87
C PRO A 48 -4.33 2.04 6.70
N GLN A 49 -4.81 1.47 7.81
CA GLN A 49 -3.95 0.61 8.60
C GLN A 49 -3.57 -0.65 7.84
N GLU A 50 -4.52 -1.19 7.09
CA GLU A 50 -4.25 -2.37 6.29
C GLU A 50 -3.23 -2.05 5.20
N ILE A 51 -3.38 -0.90 4.58
CA ILE A 51 -2.42 -0.45 3.57
C ILE A 51 -1.03 -0.31 4.19
N TYR A 52 -0.99 0.28 5.36
CA TYR A 52 0.28 0.49 6.04
C TYR A 52 1.01 -0.82 6.29
N GLU A 53 0.29 -1.81 6.78
CA GLU A 53 0.90 -3.10 7.10
C GLU A 53 1.32 -3.85 5.85
N ILE A 54 0.48 -3.82 4.83
CA ILE A 54 0.79 -4.52 3.58
C ILE A 54 2.04 -3.94 2.93
N MET A 55 2.08 -2.64 2.80
CA MET A 55 3.22 -1.99 2.15
C MET A 55 4.49 -2.18 2.96
N ARG A 56 4.37 -2.11 4.27
CA ARG A 56 5.52 -2.31 5.13
C ARG A 56 6.06 -3.72 5.00
N GLU A 57 5.16 -4.67 4.88
CA GLU A 57 5.59 -6.06 4.75
C GLU A 57 6.32 -6.28 3.43
N PHE A 58 5.83 -5.68 2.37
CA PHE A 58 6.52 -5.77 1.08
C PHE A 58 7.92 -5.21 1.18
N HIS A 59 8.04 -4.07 1.83
CA HIS A 59 9.33 -3.41 1.95
C HIS A 59 10.29 -4.24 2.78
N GLU A 60 9.81 -4.83 3.85
CA GLU A 60 10.65 -5.65 4.70
C GLU A 60 11.12 -6.90 3.99
N GLN A 61 10.25 -7.50 3.20
CA GLN A 61 10.63 -8.68 2.45
C GLN A 61 11.69 -8.36 1.41
N ASP A 62 11.57 -7.19 0.82
CA ASP A 62 12.50 -6.78 -0.21
C ASP A 62 13.89 -6.55 0.37
N THR A 63 13.95 -5.98 1.58
CA THR A 63 15.23 -5.71 2.22
C THR A 63 15.81 -6.92 2.92
N GLU A 64 14.96 -7.83 3.31
CA GLU A 64 15.39 -9.01 4.03
C GLU A 64 16.30 -9.88 3.21
N ASP A 65 16.14 -9.82 1.93
CA ASP A 65 16.93 -10.61 1.01
C ASP A 65 18.38 -10.18 0.97
N GLU A 66 18.65 -9.14 1.65
CA GLU A 66 19.94 -8.52 1.64
C GLU A 66 21.01 -9.40 2.21
N ASP A 67 20.69 -10.20 3.11
CA ASP A 67 21.68 -11.00 3.74
C ASP A 67 22.36 -11.99 2.78
#